data_abdc936ca85928fd9ab3ae8a80003e63
#
_entry.id   abdc936ca85928fd9ab3ae8a80003e63
#
_cell.length_a   1.000
_cell.length_b   1.000
_cell.length_c   1.000
_cell.angle_alpha   90.00
_cell.angle_beta   90.00
_cell.angle_gamma   90.00
#
_symmetry.space_group_name_H-M   'P 1'
#
loop_
_entity.id
_entity.type
_entity.pdbx_description
1 polymer ?
#
loop_
_entity_poly.entity_id
_entity_poly.type
_entity_poly.pdbx_seq_one_letter_code
_entity_poly.pdbx_strand_id
1 'polypeptide(L)'
;FKSDLDPNYAVYAKLSVPIFEWGKRRHTKKSGKYSVNMAIENHHKVADNIRLEIETAFYTYSQAIEKVRLTESSLSKAADSEKMAMDKYKEGNISILEVINAQLYHQDAKINYIQSKLNAQIAKSGLDRATGKIDIQ
;
A
#
# COMPACT_ATOMS: atom_id res chain seq x y z
N PHE A 1 -5.11 -49.63 69.27
CA PHE A 1 -5.28 -49.70 67.83
C PHE A 1 -4.29 -48.79 67.16
N LYS A 2 -3.12 -49.30 66.74
CA LYS A 2 -2.19 -48.64 65.86
C LYS A 2 -2.58 -49.03 64.41
N SER A 3 -3.08 -48.10 63.66
CA SER A 3 -3.16 -48.21 62.24
C SER A 3 -1.86 -47.72 61.63
N ASP A 4 -0.92 -48.62 61.38
CA ASP A 4 0.22 -48.36 60.48
C ASP A 4 -0.32 -48.21 59.08
N LEU A 5 -0.44 -46.97 58.61
CA LEU A 5 -0.60 -46.65 57.22
C LEU A 5 0.81 -46.65 56.58
N ASP A 6 1.20 -47.76 56.01
CA ASP A 6 2.39 -47.82 55.14
C ASP A 6 2.14 -46.96 53.91
N PRO A 7 2.88 -45.85 53.71
CA PRO A 7 2.79 -45.07 52.51
C PRO A 7 3.45 -45.85 51.38
N ASN A 8 2.67 -46.50 50.53
CA ASN A 8 3.18 -47.12 49.28
C ASN A 8 3.54 -46.04 48.28
N TYR A 9 4.80 -45.64 48.29
CA TYR A 9 5.35 -44.81 47.22
C TYR A 9 6.04 -45.67 46.20
N ALA A 10 5.61 -45.58 44.94
CA ALA A 10 6.31 -46.21 43.81
C ALA A 10 6.86 -45.09 42.91
N VAL A 11 8.16 -44.95 42.83
CA VAL A 11 8.84 -44.03 41.89
C VAL A 11 9.34 -44.85 40.72
N TYR A 12 8.82 -44.56 39.51
CA TYR A 12 9.26 -45.20 38.27
C TYR A 12 10.08 -44.22 37.44
N ALA A 13 11.30 -44.57 37.12
CA ALA A 13 12.12 -43.87 36.13
C ALA A 13 12.21 -44.73 34.87
N LYS A 14 11.67 -44.26 33.74
CA LYS A 14 11.75 -44.96 32.45
C LYS A 14 12.76 -44.27 31.56
N LEU A 15 13.89 -44.93 31.28
CA LEU A 15 14.85 -44.49 30.27
C LEU A 15 14.61 -45.27 28.98
N SER A 16 14.18 -44.56 27.91
CA SER A 16 13.97 -45.15 26.58
C SER A 16 15.03 -44.62 25.61
N VAL A 17 15.98 -45.48 25.25
CA VAL A 17 17.02 -45.13 24.27
C VAL A 17 16.71 -45.85 22.98
N PRO A 18 16.30 -45.17 21.88
CA PRO A 18 16.09 -45.80 20.59
C PRO A 18 17.43 -46.17 19.99
N ILE A 19 17.66 -47.49 19.90
CA ILE A 19 18.96 -48.06 19.39
C ILE A 19 19.01 -48.06 17.87
N PHE A 20 17.85 -48.12 17.20
CA PHE A 20 17.76 -48.16 15.75
C PHE A 20 16.51 -47.50 15.22
N GLU A 21 16.67 -46.42 14.42
CA GLU A 21 15.55 -45.66 13.81
C GLU A 21 15.67 -45.68 12.28
N TRP A 22 15.63 -46.80 11.62
CA TRP A 22 15.51 -47.00 10.15
C TRP A 22 15.54 -45.73 9.31
N GLY A 23 16.65 -44.95 9.35
CA GLY A 23 16.82 -43.72 8.57
C GLY A 23 16.03 -42.50 9.05
N LYS A 24 15.20 -42.57 10.11
CA LYS A 24 14.40 -41.46 10.63
C LYS A 24 15.23 -40.22 10.89
N ARG A 25 16.39 -40.33 11.52
CA ARG A 25 17.32 -39.23 11.77
C ARG A 25 17.78 -38.56 10.47
N ARG A 26 18.04 -39.33 9.40
CA ARG A 26 18.45 -38.80 8.10
C ARG A 26 17.30 -38.06 7.43
N HIS A 27 16.07 -38.59 7.50
CA HIS A 27 14.89 -37.96 6.94
C HIS A 27 14.50 -36.69 7.73
N THR A 28 14.58 -36.72 9.07
CA THR A 28 14.34 -35.53 9.91
C THR A 28 15.36 -34.44 9.65
N LYS A 29 16.65 -34.77 9.50
CA LYS A 29 17.70 -33.81 9.14
C LYS A 29 17.44 -33.20 7.75
N LYS A 30 17.05 -34.01 6.77
CA LYS A 30 16.72 -33.56 5.42
C LYS A 30 15.47 -32.66 5.40
N SER A 31 14.43 -33.05 6.14
CA SER A 31 13.22 -32.23 6.34
C SER A 31 13.56 -30.90 6.99
N GLY A 32 14.37 -30.88 8.06
CA GLY A 32 14.82 -29.66 8.69
C GLY A 32 15.58 -28.73 7.74
N LYS A 33 16.45 -29.28 6.88
CA LYS A 33 17.15 -28.49 5.84
C LYS A 33 16.18 -27.86 4.84
N TYR A 34 15.17 -28.60 4.40
CA TYR A 34 14.14 -28.03 3.50
C TYR A 34 13.30 -26.95 4.19
N SER A 35 12.97 -27.13 5.49
CA SER A 35 12.25 -26.09 6.24
C SER A 35 13.06 -24.80 6.36
N VAL A 36 14.38 -24.90 6.58
CA VAL A 36 15.27 -23.73 6.60
C VAL A 36 15.32 -23.06 5.22
N ASN A 37 15.50 -23.85 4.14
CA ASN A 37 15.49 -23.29 2.79
C ASN A 37 14.15 -22.59 2.48
N MET A 38 13.02 -23.20 2.84
CA MET A 38 11.69 -22.58 2.69
C MET A 38 11.58 -21.25 3.44
N ALA A 39 12.13 -21.17 4.66
CA ALA A 39 12.14 -19.94 5.42
C ALA A 39 12.99 -18.84 4.74
N ILE A 40 14.13 -19.20 4.17
CA ILE A 40 15.00 -18.29 3.41
C ILE A 40 14.29 -17.78 2.16
N GLU A 41 13.67 -18.66 1.38
CA GLU A 41 12.93 -18.27 0.18
C GLU A 41 11.70 -17.40 0.51
N ASN A 42 11.01 -17.70 1.60
CA ASN A 42 9.93 -16.84 2.08
C ASN A 42 10.42 -15.45 2.49
N HIS A 43 11.60 -15.35 3.10
CA HIS A 43 12.21 -14.06 3.43
C HIS A 43 12.53 -13.26 2.15
N HIS A 44 13.12 -13.89 1.13
CA HIS A 44 13.38 -13.26 -0.16
C HIS A 44 12.09 -12.77 -0.81
N LYS A 45 11.05 -13.61 -0.83
CA LYS A 45 9.73 -13.25 -1.36
C LYS A 45 9.13 -12.03 -0.65
N VAL A 46 9.24 -11.95 0.68
CA VAL A 46 8.75 -10.78 1.44
C VAL A 46 9.55 -9.54 1.08
N ALA A 47 10.88 -9.63 0.97
CA ALA A 47 11.73 -8.51 0.58
C ALA A 47 11.38 -7.99 -0.83
N ASP A 48 11.16 -8.90 -1.79
CA ASP A 48 10.77 -8.53 -3.16
C ASP A 48 9.37 -7.88 -3.21
N ASN A 49 8.42 -8.40 -2.40
CA ASN A 49 7.09 -7.80 -2.30
C ASN A 49 7.15 -6.36 -1.73
N ILE A 50 7.96 -6.13 -0.70
CA ILE A 50 8.16 -4.78 -0.13
C ILE A 50 8.76 -3.84 -1.19
N ARG A 51 9.76 -4.31 -1.94
CA ARG A 51 10.36 -3.52 -3.02
C ARG A 51 9.31 -3.15 -4.07
N LEU A 52 8.53 -4.12 -4.52
CA LEU A 52 7.45 -3.89 -5.50
C LEU A 52 6.39 -2.91 -4.97
N GLU A 53 6.02 -3.00 -3.69
CA GLU A 53 5.08 -2.07 -3.06
C GLU A 53 5.61 -0.63 -3.08
N ILE A 54 6.88 -0.44 -2.71
CA ILE A 54 7.52 0.89 -2.73
C ILE A 54 7.60 1.44 -4.16
N GLU A 55 8.03 0.64 -5.13
CA GLU A 55 8.11 1.05 -6.53
C GLU A 55 6.73 1.44 -7.07
N THR A 56 5.72 0.63 -6.81
CA THR A 56 4.34 0.91 -7.23
C THR A 56 3.80 2.19 -6.59
N ALA A 57 4.03 2.39 -5.30
CA ALA A 57 3.63 3.62 -4.60
C ALA A 57 4.34 4.85 -5.16
N PHE A 58 5.64 4.74 -5.49
CA PHE A 58 6.41 5.81 -6.09
C PHE A 58 5.88 6.19 -7.48
N TYR A 59 5.62 5.21 -8.35
CA TYR A 59 5.04 5.47 -9.67
C TYR A 59 3.65 6.09 -9.57
N THR A 60 2.80 5.60 -8.67
CA THR A 60 1.47 6.16 -8.43
C THR A 60 1.55 7.62 -7.99
N TYR A 61 2.46 7.95 -7.08
CA TYR A 61 2.68 9.32 -6.64
C TYR A 61 3.21 10.21 -7.77
N SER A 62 4.19 9.73 -8.54
CA SER A 62 4.74 10.46 -9.69
C SER A 62 3.67 10.79 -10.73
N GLN A 63 2.84 9.82 -11.09
CA GLN A 63 1.71 10.03 -12.01
C GLN A 63 0.68 11.02 -11.44
N ALA A 64 0.40 10.96 -10.14
CA ALA A 64 -0.53 11.89 -9.49
C ALA A 64 0.00 13.34 -9.54
N ILE A 65 1.29 13.58 -9.33
CA ILE A 65 1.91 14.90 -9.47
C ILE A 65 1.82 15.43 -10.90
N GLU A 66 2.11 14.59 -11.91
CA GLU A 66 1.95 15.00 -13.31
C GLU A 66 0.50 15.32 -13.65
N LYS A 67 -0.47 14.57 -13.08
CA LYS A 67 -1.89 14.86 -13.22
C LYS A 67 -2.27 16.22 -12.63
N VAL A 68 -1.71 16.59 -11.47
CA VAL A 68 -1.93 17.92 -10.88
C VAL A 68 -1.44 19.00 -11.82
N ARG A 69 -0.21 18.88 -12.36
CA ARG A 69 0.36 19.84 -13.27
C ARG A 69 -0.46 20.03 -14.55
N LEU A 70 -0.96 18.93 -15.10
CA LEU A 70 -1.82 18.94 -16.29
C LEU A 70 -3.16 19.65 -16.01
N THR A 71 -3.82 19.32 -14.88
CA THR A 71 -5.10 19.91 -14.50
C THR A 71 -4.96 21.38 -14.10
N GLU A 72 -3.84 21.79 -13.52
CA GLU A 72 -3.52 23.19 -13.24
C GLU A 72 -3.42 24.01 -14.54
N SER A 73 -2.69 23.50 -15.54
CA SER A 73 -2.60 24.11 -16.85
C SER A 73 -3.98 24.21 -17.54
N SER A 74 -4.79 23.12 -17.40
CA SER A 74 -6.15 23.10 -17.94
C SER A 74 -7.06 24.14 -17.26
N LEU A 75 -6.94 24.30 -15.93
CA LEU A 75 -7.68 25.30 -15.18
C LEU A 75 -7.33 26.73 -15.63
N SER A 76 -6.02 27.02 -15.80
CA SER A 76 -5.57 28.32 -16.31
C SER A 76 -6.17 28.64 -17.69
N LYS A 77 -6.10 27.68 -18.63
CA LYS A 77 -6.65 27.85 -19.98
C LYS A 77 -8.20 28.01 -19.96
N ALA A 78 -8.89 27.29 -19.08
CA ALA A 78 -10.33 27.42 -18.96
C ALA A 78 -10.73 28.80 -18.41
N ALA A 79 -9.96 29.34 -17.43
CA ALA A 79 -10.17 30.69 -16.92
C ALA A 79 -9.93 31.76 -17.98
N ASP A 80 -8.88 31.61 -18.79
CA ASP A 80 -8.60 32.52 -19.91
C ASP A 80 -9.70 32.47 -20.96
N SER A 81 -10.22 31.25 -21.26
CA SER A 81 -11.34 31.06 -22.20
C SER A 81 -12.63 31.71 -21.70
N GLU A 82 -12.96 31.58 -20.41
CA GLU A 82 -14.11 32.23 -19.81
C GLU A 82 -14.02 33.76 -19.92
N LYS A 83 -12.84 34.30 -19.57
CA LYS A 83 -12.58 35.75 -19.69
C LYS A 83 -12.75 36.22 -21.11
N MET A 84 -12.19 35.50 -22.07
CA MET A 84 -12.31 35.85 -23.52
C MET A 84 -13.77 35.78 -23.99
N ALA A 85 -14.51 34.75 -23.56
CA ALA A 85 -15.95 34.65 -23.88
C ALA A 85 -16.76 35.84 -23.30
N MET A 86 -16.45 36.20 -22.05
CA MET A 86 -17.09 37.33 -21.42
C MET A 86 -16.82 38.64 -22.17
N ASP A 87 -15.59 38.89 -22.61
CA ASP A 87 -15.21 40.09 -23.32
C ASP A 87 -15.88 40.15 -24.71
N LYS A 88 -15.89 39.05 -25.47
CA LYS A 88 -16.59 38.96 -26.76
C LYS A 88 -18.12 39.17 -26.63
N TYR A 89 -18.69 38.68 -25.52
CA TYR A 89 -20.11 38.90 -25.25
C TYR A 89 -20.42 40.39 -25.03
N LYS A 90 -19.58 41.12 -24.27
CA LYS A 90 -19.70 42.55 -24.07
C LYS A 90 -19.62 43.33 -25.39
N GLU A 91 -18.85 42.85 -26.33
CA GLU A 91 -18.72 43.39 -27.70
C GLU A 91 -19.90 43.01 -28.62
N GLY A 92 -20.80 42.12 -28.15
CA GLY A 92 -21.92 41.64 -28.94
C GLY A 92 -21.60 40.57 -29.96
N ASN A 93 -20.37 40.00 -29.90
CA ASN A 93 -19.85 39.07 -30.89
C ASN A 93 -20.23 37.59 -30.65
N ILE A 94 -20.70 37.24 -29.44
CA ILE A 94 -21.16 35.90 -29.12
C ILE A 94 -22.43 35.91 -28.27
N SER A 95 -23.09 34.75 -28.16
CA SER A 95 -24.31 34.60 -27.38
C SER A 95 -23.99 34.38 -25.89
N ILE A 96 -24.97 34.72 -25.01
CA ILE A 96 -24.86 34.41 -23.59
C ILE A 96 -24.70 32.91 -23.31
N LEU A 97 -25.24 32.06 -24.18
CA LEU A 97 -25.10 30.60 -24.05
C LEU A 97 -23.63 30.15 -24.15
N GLU A 98 -22.84 30.80 -25.01
CA GLU A 98 -21.42 30.52 -25.15
C GLU A 98 -20.63 30.93 -23.89
N VAL A 99 -21.01 32.03 -23.24
CA VAL A 99 -20.44 32.45 -21.95
C VAL A 99 -20.75 31.43 -20.87
N ILE A 100 -22.02 30.98 -20.77
CA ILE A 100 -22.44 29.98 -19.79
C ILE A 100 -21.64 28.65 -20.02
N ASN A 101 -21.47 28.25 -21.25
CA ASN A 101 -20.66 27.06 -21.55
C ASN A 101 -19.19 27.22 -21.12
N ALA A 102 -18.59 28.39 -21.36
CA ALA A 102 -17.22 28.68 -20.92
C ALA A 102 -17.11 28.66 -19.38
N GLN A 103 -18.10 29.18 -18.67
CA GLN A 103 -18.19 29.11 -17.21
C GLN A 103 -18.27 27.65 -16.69
N LEU A 104 -19.10 26.83 -17.33
CA LEU A 104 -19.21 25.41 -16.97
C LEU A 104 -17.88 24.69 -17.16
N TYR A 105 -17.20 24.92 -18.29
CA TYR A 105 -15.87 24.33 -18.53
C TYR A 105 -14.82 24.77 -17.50
N HIS A 106 -14.86 26.05 -17.08
CA HIS A 106 -13.97 26.53 -16.03
C HIS A 106 -14.29 25.87 -14.68
N GLN A 107 -15.55 25.71 -14.32
CA GLN A 107 -15.96 25.03 -13.10
C GLN A 107 -15.54 23.55 -13.11
N ASP A 108 -15.71 22.84 -14.22
CA ASP A 108 -15.28 21.45 -14.36
C ASP A 108 -13.75 21.32 -14.24
N ALA A 109 -13.00 22.22 -14.87
CA ALA A 109 -11.54 22.26 -14.75
C ALA A 109 -11.10 22.51 -13.29
N LYS A 110 -11.80 23.36 -12.54
CA LYS A 110 -11.54 23.63 -11.12
C LYS A 110 -11.81 22.40 -10.25
N ILE A 111 -12.90 21.70 -10.49
CA ILE A 111 -13.22 20.45 -9.79
C ILE A 111 -12.14 19.40 -10.06
N ASN A 112 -11.77 19.21 -11.33
CA ASN A 112 -10.73 18.25 -11.73
C ASN A 112 -9.37 18.58 -11.10
N TYR A 113 -9.00 19.84 -10.99
CA TYR A 113 -7.77 20.27 -10.33
C TYR A 113 -7.80 19.94 -8.83
N ILE A 114 -8.91 20.25 -8.13
CA ILE A 114 -9.06 19.93 -6.70
C ILE A 114 -8.96 18.40 -6.48
N GLN A 115 -9.65 17.61 -7.30
CA GLN A 115 -9.59 16.16 -7.23
C GLN A 115 -8.18 15.62 -7.47
N SER A 116 -7.47 16.18 -8.44
CA SER A 116 -6.07 15.75 -8.72
C SER A 116 -5.15 16.04 -7.54
N LYS A 117 -5.30 17.18 -6.86
CA LYS A 117 -4.55 17.52 -5.63
C LYS A 117 -4.85 16.55 -4.50
N LEU A 118 -6.12 16.22 -4.27
CA LEU A 118 -6.50 15.23 -3.26
C LEU A 118 -5.89 13.85 -3.57
N ASN A 119 -5.97 13.41 -4.82
CA ASN A 119 -5.39 12.14 -5.24
C ASN A 119 -3.86 12.12 -5.07
N ALA A 120 -3.18 13.24 -5.36
CA ALA A 120 -1.74 13.36 -5.15
C ALA A 120 -1.38 13.26 -3.65
N GLN A 121 -2.21 13.84 -2.77
CA GLN A 121 -2.01 13.75 -1.32
C GLN A 121 -2.25 12.34 -0.78
N ILE A 122 -3.25 11.65 -1.28
CA ILE A 122 -3.51 10.23 -0.96
C ILE A 122 -2.35 9.36 -1.44
N ALA A 123 -1.87 9.56 -2.67
CA ALA A 123 -0.74 8.82 -3.22
C ALA A 123 0.55 9.08 -2.42
N LYS A 124 0.78 10.32 -1.97
CA LYS A 124 1.91 10.67 -1.08
C LYS A 124 1.82 9.91 0.23
N SER A 125 0.65 9.91 0.88
CA SER A 125 0.45 9.15 2.13
C SER A 125 0.66 7.65 1.94
N GLY A 126 0.28 7.11 0.77
CA GLY A 126 0.58 5.73 0.38
C GLY A 126 2.07 5.45 0.28
N LEU A 127 2.82 6.35 -0.34
CA LEU A 127 4.29 6.24 -0.44
C LEU A 127 4.96 6.36 0.94
N ASP A 128 4.53 7.33 1.75
CA ASP A 128 5.06 7.52 3.11
C ASP A 128 4.81 6.27 3.98
N ARG A 129 3.64 5.62 3.83
CA ARG A 129 3.34 4.34 4.48
C ARG A 129 4.26 3.22 3.98
N ALA A 130 4.42 3.06 2.66
CA ALA A 130 5.25 2.01 2.07
C ALA A 130 6.74 2.16 2.46
N THR A 131 7.20 3.39 2.67
CA THR A 131 8.58 3.70 3.09
C THR A 131 8.76 3.76 4.60
N GLY A 132 7.70 3.56 5.41
CA GLY A 132 7.76 3.62 6.87
C GLY A 132 7.95 5.04 7.44
N LYS A 133 7.68 6.09 6.65
CA LYS A 133 7.79 7.50 7.09
C LYS A 133 6.51 8.03 7.75
N ILE A 134 5.65 7.16 8.25
CA ILE A 134 4.46 7.61 8.98
C ILE A 134 4.90 8.00 10.38
N ASP A 135 4.94 9.30 10.67
CA ASP A 135 4.95 9.81 12.03
C ASP A 135 3.59 9.49 12.65
N ILE A 136 3.54 8.45 13.47
CA ILE A 136 2.37 8.15 14.31
C ILE A 136 2.43 9.16 15.46
N GLN A 137 1.71 10.27 15.30
CA GLN A 137 1.38 11.19 16.42
C GLN A 137 0.23 10.62 17.22
#